data_31ae64da4aa00f6a03d2d285cc03660e
#
_entry.id   31ae64da4aa00f6a03d2d285cc03660e
#
_cell.length_a   1.000
_cell.length_b   1.000
_cell.length_c   1.000
_cell.angle_alpha   90.00
_cell.angle_beta   90.00
_cell.angle_gamma   90.00
#
_symmetry.space_group_name_H-M   'P 1'
#
loop_
_entity.id
_entity.type
_entity.pdbx_description
1 polymer ?
#
loop_
_entity_poly.entity_id
_entity_poly.type
_entity_poly.pdbx_seq_one_letter_code
_entity_poly.pdbx_strand_id
1 'polypeptide(L)'
;MLKQIVFLFGLFIVKLAFCQNSISADSSLTQKLYRATIINGDTIAIVNLHPYYAVDKRVFKNKRREKKYYSLVAKVKKVLPIARDAGKMYKTLNSQLINKSDRDKIFLMKRVESEIKRKYTKTIEALSYSEGMILLKLIDRETGNSAYHLVEELRGEFKAWFWQGVGRFFDVNLKQEYDPIEVDKDIEEIVFQIDKGLI
;
A
#
# COMPACT_ATOMS: atom_id res chain seq x y z
N MET A 1 -4.85 28.72 75.28
CA MET A 1 -3.79 29.12 74.36
C MET A 1 -3.04 27.93 73.76
N LEU A 2 -2.63 26.95 74.57
CA LEU A 2 -1.80 25.80 74.02
C LEU A 2 -2.57 24.96 73.01
N LYS A 3 -3.92 24.73 73.16
CA LYS A 3 -4.72 23.98 72.18
C LYS A 3 -4.86 24.66 70.80
N GLN A 4 -4.85 25.98 70.77
CA GLN A 4 -4.93 26.74 69.49
C GLN A 4 -3.62 26.74 68.73
N ILE A 5 -2.50 26.73 69.46
CA ILE A 5 -1.16 26.64 68.81
C ILE A 5 -0.92 25.27 68.21
N VAL A 6 -1.36 24.19 68.87
CA VAL A 6 -1.27 22.81 68.31
C VAL A 6 -2.12 22.64 67.05
N PHE A 7 -3.33 23.28 67.05
CA PHE A 7 -4.23 23.23 65.87
C PHE A 7 -3.65 24.01 64.67
N LEU A 8 -3.04 25.17 64.92
CA LEU A 8 -2.37 25.94 63.85
C LEU A 8 -1.11 25.24 63.33
N PHE A 9 -0.35 24.54 64.19
CA PHE A 9 0.83 23.79 63.79
C PHE A 9 0.44 22.53 62.97
N GLY A 10 -0.66 21.87 63.34
CA GLY A 10 -1.23 20.75 62.57
C GLY A 10 -1.68 21.18 61.16
N LEU A 11 -2.30 22.34 61.05
CA LEU A 11 -2.75 22.88 59.73
C LEU A 11 -1.59 23.29 58.85
N PHE A 12 -0.46 23.70 59.43
CA PHE A 12 0.76 24.06 58.68
C PHE A 12 1.47 22.82 58.14
N ILE A 13 1.53 21.73 58.91
CA ILE A 13 2.12 20.44 58.45
C ILE A 13 1.31 19.83 57.32
N VAL A 14 -0.04 19.92 57.34
CA VAL A 14 -0.91 19.44 56.29
C VAL A 14 -0.70 20.22 54.99
N LYS A 15 -0.41 21.52 55.02
CA LYS A 15 -0.09 22.32 53.85
C LYS A 15 1.26 21.98 53.24
N LEU A 16 2.25 21.62 54.08
CA LEU A 16 3.57 21.18 53.57
C LEU A 16 3.52 19.78 52.91
N ALA A 17 2.63 18.90 53.35
CA ALA A 17 2.45 17.59 52.74
C ALA A 17 1.72 17.64 51.38
N PHE A 18 0.95 18.70 51.10
CA PHE A 18 0.22 18.85 49.85
C PHE A 18 1.03 19.51 48.71
N CYS A 19 2.23 20.07 49.04
CA CYS A 19 3.06 20.76 48.07
C CYS A 19 4.12 19.84 47.38
N GLN A 20 4.12 18.53 47.65
CA GLN A 20 5.12 17.59 47.08
C GLN A 20 4.58 16.72 45.92
N ASN A 21 3.37 16.97 45.42
CA ASN A 21 2.77 16.11 44.38
C ASN A 21 2.43 16.89 43.12
N SER A 22 3.41 17.64 42.56
CA SER A 22 3.26 18.21 41.22
C SER A 22 4.59 18.37 40.51
N ILE A 23 5.44 17.34 40.59
CA ILE A 23 6.40 17.09 39.53
C ILE A 23 5.85 15.86 38.80
N SER A 24 4.80 16.09 38.04
CA SER A 24 4.52 15.25 36.87
C SER A 24 5.67 15.52 35.91
N ALA A 25 6.72 14.75 36.05
CA ALA A 25 7.69 14.62 34.99
C ALA A 25 6.90 14.15 33.76
N ASP A 26 6.68 15.06 32.83
CA ASP A 26 6.20 14.75 31.49
C ASP A 26 7.29 13.88 30.83
N SER A 27 7.25 12.57 31.17
CA SER A 27 8.13 11.54 30.63
C SER A 27 7.64 11.01 29.31
N SER A 28 6.95 11.84 28.53
CA SER A 28 6.68 11.56 27.10
C SER A 28 7.87 11.89 26.21
N LEU A 29 9.04 12.14 26.78
CA LEU A 29 10.28 12.04 26.03
C LEU A 29 10.48 10.55 25.70
N THR A 30 9.90 10.13 24.59
CA THR A 30 10.24 8.87 23.95
C THR A 30 11.74 8.89 23.71
N GLN A 31 12.53 8.31 24.63
CA GLN A 31 13.95 8.19 24.46
C GLN A 31 14.20 7.35 23.22
N LYS A 32 14.45 8.01 22.09
CA LYS A 32 14.92 7.34 20.89
C LYS A 32 16.33 6.83 21.16
N LEU A 33 16.46 5.52 21.42
CA LEU A 33 17.75 4.87 21.51
C LEU A 33 18.37 4.82 20.12
N TYR A 34 19.48 5.52 19.94
CA TYR A 34 20.27 5.46 18.71
C TYR A 34 21.43 4.48 18.92
N ARG A 35 21.78 3.74 17.86
CA ARG A 35 23.03 3.01 17.82
C ARG A 35 24.17 4.03 17.76
N ALA A 36 25.20 3.85 18.55
CA ALA A 36 26.39 4.68 18.53
C ALA A 36 27.60 3.84 18.14
N THR A 37 28.57 4.44 17.47
CA THR A 37 29.90 3.88 17.22
C THR A 37 30.95 4.81 17.78
N ILE A 38 32.13 4.25 18.17
CA ILE A 38 33.26 5.03 18.67
C ILE A 38 34.24 5.20 17.52
N ILE A 39 34.50 6.43 17.13
CA ILE A 39 35.52 6.78 16.12
C ILE A 39 36.47 7.77 16.76
N ASN A 40 37.79 7.43 16.78
CA ASN A 40 38.85 8.26 17.38
C ASN A 40 38.63 8.66 18.86
N GLY A 41 37.90 7.83 19.61
CA GLY A 41 37.56 8.10 21.01
C GLY A 41 36.27 8.87 21.25
N ASP A 42 35.64 9.38 20.21
CA ASP A 42 34.35 10.08 20.27
C ASP A 42 33.18 9.14 20.01
N THR A 43 32.10 9.29 20.78
CA THR A 43 30.86 8.53 20.59
C THR A 43 29.95 9.23 19.59
N ILE A 44 29.81 8.66 18.41
CA ILE A 44 29.01 9.21 17.31
C ILE A 44 27.71 8.40 17.17
N ALA A 45 26.56 9.09 17.23
CA ALA A 45 25.26 8.46 17.02
C ALA A 45 25.05 8.09 15.54
N ILE A 46 24.68 6.83 15.27
CA ILE A 46 24.30 6.37 13.93
C ILE A 46 22.81 6.59 13.76
N VAL A 47 22.42 7.52 12.90
CA VAL A 47 21.04 7.78 12.54
C VAL A 47 20.78 7.31 11.11
N ASN A 48 19.92 6.29 10.97
CA ASN A 48 19.46 5.88 9.65
C ASN A 48 18.40 6.88 9.18
N LEU A 49 18.76 7.72 8.23
CA LEU A 49 17.82 8.63 7.60
C LEU A 49 16.93 7.87 6.62
N HIS A 50 15.65 8.21 6.60
CA HIS A 50 14.78 7.73 5.54
C HIS A 50 15.26 8.28 4.19
N PRO A 51 15.27 7.45 3.13
CA PRO A 51 15.67 7.93 1.82
C PRO A 51 14.75 9.06 1.37
N TYR A 52 15.34 10.18 0.98
CA TYR A 52 14.62 11.29 0.36
C TYR A 52 14.63 11.12 -1.16
N TYR A 53 13.45 11.14 -1.77
CA TYR A 53 13.31 11.07 -3.21
C TYR A 53 12.98 12.46 -3.76
N ALA A 54 13.90 13.03 -4.53
CA ALA A 54 13.64 14.22 -5.31
C ALA A 54 13.24 13.81 -6.73
N VAL A 55 12.08 14.24 -7.17
CA VAL A 55 11.62 14.03 -8.55
C VAL A 55 11.50 15.39 -9.21
N ASP A 56 12.13 15.52 -10.37
CA ASP A 56 12.05 16.74 -11.15
C ASP A 56 10.61 17.02 -11.58
N LYS A 57 10.23 18.30 -11.52
CA LYS A 57 8.92 18.72 -12.00
C LYS A 57 8.79 18.41 -13.49
N ARG A 58 7.81 17.55 -13.82
CA ARG A 58 7.55 17.18 -15.20
C ARG A 58 7.11 18.39 -16.02
N VAL A 59 7.83 18.68 -17.10
CA VAL A 59 7.53 19.77 -18.04
C VAL A 59 6.71 19.21 -19.20
N PHE A 60 5.56 19.82 -19.47
CA PHE A 60 4.67 19.41 -20.56
C PHE A 60 4.78 20.37 -21.76
N LYS A 61 4.83 19.81 -22.96
CA LYS A 61 4.88 20.60 -24.21
C LYS A 61 3.62 21.46 -24.42
N ASN A 62 2.47 21.03 -23.86
CA ASN A 62 1.21 21.77 -23.95
C ASN A 62 0.21 21.27 -22.90
N LYS A 63 -0.82 22.08 -22.63
CA LYS A 63 -1.89 21.80 -21.65
C LYS A 63 -2.67 20.49 -21.95
N ARG A 64 -2.77 20.09 -23.21
CA ARG A 64 -3.46 18.82 -23.58
C ARG A 64 -2.67 17.61 -23.07
N ARG A 65 -1.34 17.60 -23.18
CA ARG A 65 -0.48 16.54 -22.65
C ARG A 65 -0.50 16.52 -21.12
N GLU A 66 -0.46 17.69 -20.51
CA GLU A 66 -0.59 17.83 -19.08
C GLU A 66 -1.90 17.22 -18.57
N LYS A 67 -3.05 17.60 -19.15
CA LYS A 67 -4.37 17.05 -18.81
C LYS A 67 -4.43 15.52 -19.00
N LYS A 68 -3.83 15.00 -20.08
CA LYS A 68 -3.76 13.56 -20.35
C LYS A 68 -2.96 12.82 -19.26
N TYR A 69 -1.84 13.38 -18.83
CA TYR A 69 -1.03 12.80 -17.78
C TYR A 69 -1.76 12.76 -16.43
N TYR A 70 -2.34 13.88 -15.98
CA TYR A 70 -3.10 13.88 -14.72
C TYR A 70 -4.35 12.98 -14.78
N SER A 71 -4.98 12.84 -15.93
CA SER A 71 -6.04 11.83 -16.13
C SER A 71 -5.50 10.41 -15.97
N LEU A 72 -4.28 10.12 -16.45
CA LEU A 72 -3.62 8.82 -16.24
C LEU A 72 -3.31 8.60 -14.77
N VAL A 73 -2.75 9.60 -14.07
CA VAL A 73 -2.49 9.56 -12.62
C VAL A 73 -3.76 9.17 -11.83
N ALA A 74 -4.88 9.84 -12.11
CA ALA A 74 -6.14 9.55 -11.43
C ALA A 74 -6.61 8.11 -11.67
N LYS A 75 -6.47 7.59 -12.89
CA LYS A 75 -6.84 6.21 -13.24
C LYS A 75 -5.92 5.20 -12.56
N VAL A 76 -4.61 5.43 -12.59
CA VAL A 76 -3.62 4.56 -11.90
C VAL A 76 -3.93 4.51 -10.41
N LYS A 77 -4.12 5.67 -9.76
CA LYS A 77 -4.49 5.73 -8.33
C LYS A 77 -5.74 4.91 -8.00
N LYS A 78 -6.74 4.94 -8.88
CA LYS A 78 -8.01 4.22 -8.72
C LYS A 78 -7.83 2.71 -8.78
N VAL A 79 -7.04 2.20 -9.75
CA VAL A 79 -6.97 0.76 -10.03
C VAL A 79 -5.77 0.06 -9.41
N LEU A 80 -4.72 0.79 -9.03
CA LEU A 80 -3.51 0.23 -8.43
C LEU A 80 -3.76 -0.61 -7.16
N PRO A 81 -4.64 -0.20 -6.21
CA PRO A 81 -4.96 -1.04 -5.06
C PRO A 81 -5.55 -2.40 -5.45
N ILE A 82 -6.39 -2.43 -6.49
CA ILE A 82 -7.01 -3.66 -6.99
C ILE A 82 -5.95 -4.58 -7.58
N ALA A 83 -5.05 -4.03 -8.41
CA ALA A 83 -3.96 -4.80 -9.00
C ALA A 83 -3.01 -5.39 -7.93
N ARG A 84 -2.68 -4.61 -6.90
CA ARG A 84 -1.85 -5.07 -5.77
C ARG A 84 -2.50 -6.19 -4.97
N ASP A 85 -3.79 -6.06 -4.73
CA ASP A 85 -4.54 -7.13 -4.06
C ASP A 85 -4.56 -8.40 -4.92
N ALA A 86 -4.78 -8.28 -6.23
CA ALA A 86 -4.72 -9.42 -7.15
C ALA A 86 -3.33 -10.07 -7.15
N GLY A 87 -2.25 -9.27 -7.18
CA GLY A 87 -0.87 -9.76 -7.08
C GLY A 87 -0.59 -10.51 -5.76
N LYS A 88 -1.08 -9.98 -4.63
CA LYS A 88 -0.97 -10.67 -3.33
C LYS A 88 -1.73 -11.99 -3.32
N MET A 89 -2.97 -12.00 -3.83
CA MET A 89 -3.79 -13.21 -3.90
C MET A 89 -3.13 -14.27 -4.79
N TYR A 90 -2.57 -13.89 -5.93
CA TYR A 90 -1.84 -14.77 -6.83
C TYR A 90 -0.61 -15.39 -6.16
N LYS A 91 0.25 -14.58 -5.52
CA LYS A 91 1.42 -15.06 -4.80
C LYS A 91 1.05 -16.02 -3.66
N THR A 92 0.00 -15.69 -2.91
CA THR A 92 -0.51 -16.55 -1.83
C THR A 92 -1.06 -17.86 -2.39
N LEU A 93 -1.84 -17.81 -3.47
CA LEU A 93 -2.37 -19.02 -4.11
C LEU A 93 -1.23 -19.92 -4.59
N ASN A 94 -0.25 -19.36 -5.31
CA ASN A 94 0.89 -20.14 -5.80
C ASN A 94 1.67 -20.81 -4.66
N SER A 95 1.92 -20.10 -3.56
CA SER A 95 2.59 -20.69 -2.39
C SER A 95 1.78 -21.82 -1.75
N GLN A 96 0.46 -21.72 -1.75
CA GLN A 96 -0.43 -22.72 -1.18
C GLN A 96 -0.64 -23.94 -2.10
N LEU A 97 -0.43 -23.80 -3.41
CA LEU A 97 -0.57 -24.88 -4.38
C LEU A 97 0.63 -25.85 -4.38
N ILE A 98 1.78 -25.41 -3.85
CA ILE A 98 2.98 -26.24 -3.74
C ILE A 98 2.67 -27.46 -2.86
N ASN A 99 3.02 -28.66 -3.36
CA ASN A 99 2.85 -29.94 -2.66
C ASN A 99 1.39 -30.31 -2.28
N LYS A 100 0.40 -29.74 -2.97
CA LYS A 100 -1.01 -30.11 -2.78
C LYS A 100 -1.47 -31.15 -3.79
N SER A 101 -2.42 -31.99 -3.36
CA SER A 101 -3.11 -32.91 -4.27
C SER A 101 -3.93 -32.13 -5.31
N ASP A 102 -4.21 -32.74 -6.46
CA ASP A 102 -5.01 -32.07 -7.50
C ASP A 102 -6.42 -31.70 -7.02
N ARG A 103 -6.98 -32.50 -6.13
CA ARG A 103 -8.28 -32.22 -5.50
C ARG A 103 -8.23 -30.96 -4.63
N ASP A 104 -7.18 -30.81 -3.82
CA ASP A 104 -6.97 -29.64 -2.96
C ASP A 104 -6.66 -28.39 -3.79
N LYS A 105 -5.92 -28.52 -4.88
CA LYS A 105 -5.65 -27.41 -5.82
C LYS A 105 -6.96 -26.86 -6.39
N ILE A 106 -7.84 -27.75 -6.89
CA ILE A 106 -9.15 -27.35 -7.42
C ILE A 106 -9.99 -26.64 -6.36
N PHE A 107 -9.99 -27.14 -5.13
CA PHE A 107 -10.74 -26.52 -4.04
C PHE A 107 -10.22 -25.11 -3.71
N LEU A 108 -8.89 -24.94 -3.59
CA LEU A 108 -8.26 -23.66 -3.33
C LEU A 108 -8.55 -22.66 -4.46
N MET A 109 -8.43 -23.07 -5.72
CA MET A 109 -8.72 -22.21 -6.87
C MET A 109 -10.18 -21.72 -6.84
N LYS A 110 -11.16 -22.61 -6.65
CA LYS A 110 -12.58 -22.23 -6.53
C LYS A 110 -12.84 -21.24 -5.39
N ARG A 111 -12.16 -21.41 -4.26
CA ARG A 111 -12.27 -20.49 -3.13
C ARG A 111 -11.77 -19.09 -3.49
N VAL A 112 -10.58 -18.97 -4.09
CA VAL A 112 -10.00 -17.71 -4.52
C VAL A 112 -10.87 -17.06 -5.62
N GLU A 113 -11.34 -17.82 -6.60
CA GLU A 113 -12.26 -17.35 -7.64
C GLU A 113 -13.54 -16.72 -7.04
N SER A 114 -14.14 -17.40 -6.06
CA SER A 114 -15.36 -16.93 -5.39
C SER A 114 -15.09 -15.65 -4.60
N GLU A 115 -13.93 -15.55 -3.96
CA GLU A 115 -13.53 -14.36 -3.22
C GLU A 115 -13.30 -13.15 -4.14
N ILE A 116 -12.61 -13.36 -5.27
CA ILE A 116 -12.39 -12.31 -6.29
C ILE A 116 -13.74 -11.83 -6.85
N LYS A 117 -14.63 -12.74 -7.26
CA LYS A 117 -15.96 -12.40 -7.73
C LYS A 117 -16.71 -11.55 -6.72
N ARG A 118 -16.81 -12.01 -5.48
CA ARG A 118 -17.53 -11.31 -4.42
C ARG A 118 -16.98 -9.91 -4.17
N LYS A 119 -15.65 -9.76 -4.17
CA LYS A 119 -14.99 -8.50 -3.81
C LYS A 119 -15.00 -7.49 -4.95
N TYR A 120 -14.83 -7.94 -6.19
CA TYR A 120 -14.49 -7.04 -7.30
C TYR A 120 -15.52 -6.93 -8.41
N THR A 121 -16.60 -7.74 -8.44
CA THR A 121 -17.61 -7.67 -9.52
C THR A 121 -18.10 -6.25 -9.75
N LYS A 122 -18.64 -5.59 -8.72
CA LYS A 122 -19.17 -4.23 -8.83
C LYS A 122 -18.12 -3.21 -9.28
N THR A 123 -16.90 -3.37 -8.80
CA THR A 123 -15.80 -2.46 -9.14
C THR A 123 -15.38 -2.63 -10.59
N ILE A 124 -15.24 -3.88 -11.06
CA ILE A 124 -14.85 -4.18 -12.45
C ILE A 124 -15.93 -3.71 -13.43
N GLU A 125 -17.20 -3.92 -13.11
CA GLU A 125 -18.33 -3.46 -13.93
C GLU A 125 -18.39 -1.93 -14.05
N ALA A 126 -17.94 -1.20 -13.03
CA ALA A 126 -17.91 0.26 -13.00
C ALA A 126 -16.67 0.89 -13.65
N LEU A 127 -15.70 0.09 -14.10
CA LEU A 127 -14.49 0.61 -14.75
C LEU A 127 -14.81 1.10 -16.18
N SER A 128 -14.24 2.24 -16.51
CA SER A 128 -14.16 2.67 -17.91
C SER A 128 -13.19 1.78 -18.70
N TYR A 129 -13.29 1.78 -20.03
CA TYR A 129 -12.38 1.06 -20.91
C TYR A 129 -10.89 1.31 -20.56
N SER A 130 -10.50 2.58 -20.44
CA SER A 130 -9.12 2.95 -20.16
C SER A 130 -8.65 2.56 -18.73
N GLU A 131 -9.54 2.54 -17.75
CA GLU A 131 -9.24 2.07 -16.40
C GLU A 131 -9.04 0.56 -16.38
N GLY A 132 -9.89 -0.19 -17.09
CA GLY A 132 -9.75 -1.62 -17.24
C GLY A 132 -8.43 -2.01 -17.92
N MET A 133 -8.04 -1.30 -18.96
CA MET A 133 -6.74 -1.52 -19.62
C MET A 133 -5.55 -1.27 -18.70
N ILE A 134 -5.59 -0.20 -17.91
CA ILE A 134 -4.55 0.10 -16.93
C ILE A 134 -4.53 -0.98 -15.83
N LEU A 135 -5.71 -1.44 -15.37
CA LEU A 135 -5.79 -2.51 -14.39
C LEU A 135 -5.12 -3.81 -14.89
N LEU A 136 -5.38 -4.22 -16.13
CA LEU A 136 -4.77 -5.42 -16.72
C LEU A 136 -3.23 -5.30 -16.79
N LYS A 137 -2.72 -4.14 -17.21
CA LYS A 137 -1.28 -3.85 -17.22
C LYS A 137 -0.66 -3.89 -15.82
N LEU A 138 -1.34 -3.33 -14.84
CA LEU A 138 -0.87 -3.35 -13.45
C LEU A 138 -0.95 -4.74 -12.81
N ILE A 139 -1.91 -5.59 -13.19
CA ILE A 139 -1.96 -6.99 -12.76
C ILE A 139 -0.73 -7.73 -13.31
N ASP A 140 -0.39 -7.54 -14.58
CA ASP A 140 0.82 -8.11 -15.17
C ASP A 140 2.07 -7.65 -14.40
N ARG A 141 2.21 -6.35 -14.16
CA ARG A 141 3.30 -5.80 -13.34
C ARG A 141 3.43 -6.46 -11.96
N GLU A 142 2.32 -6.67 -11.26
CA GLU A 142 2.31 -7.20 -9.88
C GLU A 142 2.53 -8.72 -9.81
N THR A 143 2.17 -9.43 -10.86
CA THR A 143 2.22 -10.91 -10.91
C THR A 143 3.40 -11.45 -11.72
N GLY A 144 3.94 -10.66 -12.64
CA GLY A 144 4.93 -11.09 -13.65
C GLY A 144 4.33 -11.99 -14.72
N ASN A 145 2.99 -12.03 -14.83
CA ASN A 145 2.28 -12.81 -15.84
C ASN A 145 1.16 -11.97 -16.45
N SER A 146 1.00 -12.01 -17.76
CA SER A 146 -0.10 -11.28 -18.38
C SER A 146 -1.45 -11.72 -17.83
N ALA A 147 -2.37 -10.79 -17.71
CA ALA A 147 -3.73 -11.09 -17.22
C ALA A 147 -4.41 -12.19 -18.04
N TYR A 148 -4.05 -12.31 -19.32
CA TYR A 148 -4.51 -13.40 -20.19
C TYR A 148 -4.07 -14.77 -19.66
N HIS A 149 -2.78 -14.95 -19.37
CA HIS A 149 -2.24 -16.21 -18.87
C HIS A 149 -2.82 -16.57 -17.50
N LEU A 150 -2.95 -15.58 -16.61
CA LEU A 150 -3.54 -15.80 -15.29
C LEU A 150 -4.98 -16.32 -15.39
N VAL A 151 -5.79 -15.78 -16.31
CA VAL A 151 -7.18 -16.20 -16.49
C VAL A 151 -7.27 -17.55 -17.21
N GLU A 152 -6.32 -17.86 -18.10
CA GLU A 152 -6.26 -19.19 -18.74
C GLU A 152 -5.95 -20.32 -17.72
N GLU A 153 -5.23 -20.03 -16.67
CA GLU A 153 -4.99 -20.97 -15.56
C GLU A 153 -6.24 -21.22 -14.71
N LEU A 154 -7.18 -20.28 -14.68
CA LEU A 154 -8.43 -20.39 -13.94
C LEU A 154 -9.49 -21.15 -14.79
N ARG A 155 -10.41 -21.85 -14.12
CA ARG A 155 -11.35 -22.75 -14.80
C ARG A 155 -12.81 -22.28 -14.68
N GLY A 156 -13.62 -22.77 -15.63
CA GLY A 156 -15.08 -22.77 -15.53
C GLY A 156 -15.73 -21.40 -15.53
N GLU A 157 -16.66 -21.21 -14.59
CA GLU A 157 -17.49 -20.00 -14.51
C GLU A 157 -16.71 -18.71 -14.24
N PHE A 158 -15.56 -18.80 -13.57
CA PHE A 158 -14.73 -17.62 -13.31
C PHE A 158 -14.15 -17.06 -14.60
N LYS A 159 -13.65 -17.92 -15.48
CA LYS A 159 -13.13 -17.53 -16.80
C LYS A 159 -14.22 -16.83 -17.62
N ALA A 160 -15.42 -17.41 -17.67
CA ALA A 160 -16.54 -16.81 -18.36
C ALA A 160 -16.96 -15.46 -17.75
N TRP A 161 -17.08 -15.38 -16.43
CA TRP A 161 -17.41 -14.14 -15.72
C TRP A 161 -16.36 -13.04 -15.98
N PHE A 162 -15.06 -13.39 -15.86
CA PHE A 162 -13.99 -12.43 -16.12
C PHE A 162 -14.08 -11.89 -17.54
N TRP A 163 -14.22 -12.78 -18.51
CA TRP A 163 -14.32 -12.38 -19.91
C TRP A 163 -15.59 -11.59 -20.23
N GLN A 164 -16.69 -11.84 -19.57
CA GLN A 164 -17.89 -11.00 -19.69
C GLN A 164 -17.66 -9.59 -19.12
N GLY A 165 -17.02 -9.48 -17.94
CA GLY A 165 -16.71 -8.20 -17.32
C GLY A 165 -15.69 -7.37 -18.10
N VAL A 166 -14.72 -8.02 -18.69
CA VAL A 166 -13.61 -7.40 -19.43
C VAL A 166 -13.82 -7.43 -20.96
N GLY A 167 -14.82 -8.16 -21.46
CA GLY A 167 -15.06 -8.40 -22.88
C GLY A 167 -15.24 -7.15 -23.72
N ARG A 168 -15.73 -6.07 -23.12
CA ARG A 168 -15.77 -4.73 -23.74
C ARG A 168 -14.39 -4.11 -23.99
N PHE A 169 -13.30 -4.74 -23.50
CA PHE A 169 -11.90 -4.30 -23.66
C PHE A 169 -11.17 -5.14 -24.73
N PHE A 170 -11.86 -6.05 -25.41
CA PHE A 170 -11.26 -7.11 -26.26
C PHE A 170 -10.61 -6.66 -27.56
N ASP A 171 -10.79 -5.43 -28.01
CA ASP A 171 -10.12 -4.91 -29.21
C ASP A 171 -8.62 -4.67 -29.02
N VAL A 172 -8.07 -5.03 -27.84
CA VAL A 172 -6.68 -4.79 -27.50
C VAL A 172 -5.94 -6.11 -27.30
N ASN A 173 -4.68 -6.12 -27.68
CA ASN A 173 -3.79 -7.25 -27.53
C ASN A 173 -3.50 -7.54 -26.04
N LEU A 174 -4.39 -8.29 -25.37
CA LEU A 174 -4.26 -8.68 -23.95
C LEU A 174 -3.07 -9.59 -23.65
N LYS A 175 -2.40 -10.07 -24.70
CA LYS A 175 -1.15 -10.83 -24.60
C LYS A 175 0.09 -9.94 -24.54
N GLN A 176 -0.08 -8.62 -24.74
CA GLN A 176 1.03 -7.69 -24.64
C GLN A 176 1.45 -7.59 -23.18
N GLU A 177 2.69 -7.99 -22.91
CA GLU A 177 3.32 -7.91 -21.61
C GLU A 177 3.51 -6.45 -21.17
N TYR A 178 3.58 -6.26 -19.86
CA TYR A 178 3.88 -4.95 -19.27
C TYR A 178 5.32 -4.54 -19.57
N ASP A 179 5.49 -3.38 -20.21
CA ASP A 179 6.81 -2.83 -20.54
C ASP A 179 7.06 -1.53 -19.75
N PRO A 180 7.79 -1.61 -18.63
CA PRO A 180 8.06 -0.46 -17.77
C PRO A 180 9.04 0.55 -18.40
N ILE A 181 9.76 0.15 -19.46
CA ILE A 181 10.84 0.95 -20.04
C ILE A 181 10.33 1.84 -21.17
N GLU A 182 9.53 1.30 -22.07
CA GLU A 182 9.08 2.00 -23.27
C GLU A 182 7.58 2.30 -23.24
N VAL A 183 6.74 1.28 -23.39
CA VAL A 183 5.29 1.46 -23.61
C VAL A 183 4.57 1.94 -22.36
N ASP A 184 4.88 1.39 -21.20
CA ASP A 184 4.19 1.65 -19.95
C ASP A 184 5.00 2.51 -18.98
N LYS A 185 6.04 3.17 -19.47
CA LYS A 185 6.93 4.04 -18.70
C LYS A 185 6.18 5.09 -17.87
N ASP A 186 5.17 5.74 -18.45
CA ASP A 186 4.38 6.74 -17.73
C ASP A 186 3.58 6.11 -16.57
N ILE A 187 3.12 4.87 -16.72
CA ILE A 187 2.42 4.13 -15.64
C ILE A 187 3.41 3.77 -14.54
N GLU A 188 4.61 3.25 -14.90
CA GLU A 188 5.63 2.89 -13.93
C GLU A 188 6.12 4.10 -13.11
N GLU A 189 6.35 5.23 -13.78
CA GLU A 189 6.73 6.48 -13.12
C GLU A 189 5.66 6.93 -12.11
N ILE A 190 4.38 6.86 -12.48
CA ILE A 190 3.27 7.21 -11.60
C ILE A 190 3.21 6.24 -10.41
N VAL A 191 3.36 4.94 -10.63
CA VAL A 191 3.36 3.94 -9.56
C VAL A 191 4.52 4.21 -8.60
N PHE A 192 5.73 4.48 -9.12
CA PHE A 192 6.88 4.86 -8.31
C PHE A 192 6.58 6.10 -7.43
N GLN A 193 6.00 7.15 -8.01
CA GLN A 193 5.66 8.37 -7.27
C GLN A 193 4.62 8.10 -6.16
N ILE A 194 3.63 7.26 -6.43
CA ILE A 194 2.63 6.83 -5.43
C ILE A 194 3.32 6.06 -4.29
N ASP A 195 4.23 5.14 -4.61
CA ASP A 195 4.96 4.32 -3.63
C ASP A 195 5.85 5.14 -2.71
N LYS A 196 6.35 6.25 -3.21
CA LYS A 196 7.17 7.19 -2.44
C LYS A 196 6.38 8.29 -1.76
N GLY A 197 5.05 8.31 -1.92
CA GLY A 197 4.19 9.35 -1.33
C GLY A 197 4.40 10.73 -1.93
N LEU A 198 4.84 10.82 -3.18
CA LEU A 198 5.14 12.07 -3.88
C LEU A 198 3.90 12.66 -4.55
N ILE A 199 2.90 11.82 -4.83
CA ILE A 199 1.61 12.22 -5.42
C ILE A 199 0.45 11.45 -4.79
#